data_cd0c72ee958a81caf2ebe70215475ad6
#
_entry.id   cd0c72ee958a81caf2ebe70215475ad6
#
_cell.length_a   1.000
_cell.length_b   1.000
_cell.length_c   1.000
_cell.angle_alpha   90.00
_cell.angle_beta   90.00
_cell.angle_gamma   90.00
#
_symmetry.space_group_name_H-M   'P 1'
#
loop_
_entity.id
_entity.type
_entity.pdbx_description
1 polymer ?
#
loop_
_entity_poly.entity_id
_entity_poly.type
_entity_poly.pdbx_seq_one_letter_code
_entity_poly.pdbx_strand_id
1 'polypeptide(L)'
;FPLNNIHAHQVEHMKNTYHQKGIVFLMIRFKSLDEVYLLPYSKFEKYWQRYINNIKKSITVEEIRKNGYHIPYQYQPRLNYLKAVDKLILDESEDRV
;
A
#
# COMPACT_ATOMS: atom_id res chain seq x y z
N PHE A 1 4.65 -4.08 10.25
CA PHE A 1 3.23 -4.27 9.90
C PHE A 1 2.97 -5.76 9.70
N PRO A 2 2.23 -6.41 10.62
CA PRO A 2 1.95 -7.83 10.49
C PRO A 2 0.88 -8.09 9.43
N LEU A 3 1.15 -9.09 8.57
CA LEU A 3 0.24 -9.41 7.46
C LEU A 3 -0.93 -10.30 7.88
N ASN A 4 -0.85 -10.92 9.05
CA ASN A 4 -1.92 -11.78 9.56
C ASN A 4 -3.20 -11.02 9.92
N ASN A 5 -3.15 -9.69 9.97
CA ASN A 5 -4.33 -8.85 10.19
C ASN A 5 -5.16 -8.62 8.92
N ILE A 6 -4.63 -9.05 7.77
CA ILE A 6 -5.31 -8.90 6.49
C ILE A 6 -5.92 -10.25 6.09
N HIS A 7 -7.20 -10.23 5.75
CA HIS A 7 -7.89 -11.45 5.33
C HIS A 7 -7.63 -11.75 3.85
N ALA A 8 -7.49 -13.04 3.53
CA ALA A 8 -7.19 -13.47 2.16
C ALA A 8 -8.24 -13.00 1.15
N HIS A 9 -9.53 -12.99 1.53
CA HIS A 9 -10.58 -12.54 0.62
C HIS A 9 -10.50 -11.04 0.30
N GLN A 10 -9.97 -10.23 1.23
CA GLN A 10 -9.73 -8.81 0.97
C GLN A 10 -8.63 -8.63 -0.06
N VAL A 11 -7.56 -9.42 0.04
CA VAL A 11 -6.45 -9.38 -0.92
C VAL A 11 -6.93 -9.82 -2.30
N GLU A 12 -7.76 -10.85 -2.37
CA GLU A 12 -8.32 -11.31 -3.64
C GLU A 12 -9.20 -10.26 -4.29
N HIS A 13 -10.01 -9.57 -3.49
CA HIS A 13 -10.82 -8.46 -3.99
C HIS A 13 -9.95 -7.32 -4.54
N MET A 14 -8.87 -6.98 -3.84
CA MET A 14 -7.93 -5.97 -4.31
C MET A 14 -7.27 -6.39 -5.62
N LYS A 15 -6.87 -7.65 -5.71
CA LYS A 15 -6.27 -8.22 -6.92
C LYS A 15 -7.21 -8.10 -8.11
N ASN A 16 -8.47 -8.48 -7.92
CA ASN A 16 -9.46 -8.43 -8.99
C ASN A 16 -9.71 -7.00 -9.46
N THR A 17 -9.82 -6.06 -8.52
CA THR A 17 -9.98 -4.65 -8.84
C THR A 17 -8.77 -4.11 -9.60
N TYR A 18 -7.58 -4.48 -9.18
CA TYR A 18 -6.34 -4.06 -9.83
C TYR A 18 -6.26 -4.57 -11.27
N HIS A 19 -6.64 -5.84 -11.50
CA HIS A 19 -6.63 -6.43 -12.84
C HIS A 19 -7.67 -5.81 -13.78
N GLN A 20 -8.71 -5.19 -13.21
CA GLN A 20 -9.70 -4.43 -13.96
C GLN A 20 -9.26 -2.98 -14.20
N LYS A 21 -7.97 -2.69 -14.00
CA LYS A 21 -7.37 -1.36 -14.14
C LYS A 21 -7.84 -0.34 -13.11
N GLY A 22 -8.35 -0.84 -11.97
CA GLY A 22 -8.66 0.01 -10.84
C GLY A 22 -7.41 0.46 -10.09
N ILE A 23 -7.51 1.58 -9.38
CA ILE A 23 -6.44 2.06 -8.50
C ILE A 23 -6.67 1.47 -7.12
N VAL A 24 -5.72 0.62 -6.68
CA VAL A 24 -5.83 -0.10 -5.41
C VAL A 24 -4.60 0.17 -4.55
N PHE A 25 -4.83 0.47 -3.29
CA PHE A 25 -3.76 0.76 -2.34
C PHE A 25 -4.20 0.42 -0.91
N LEU A 26 -3.22 0.34 0.00
CA LEU A 26 -3.45 0.18 1.43
C LEU A 26 -2.96 1.42 2.16
N MET A 27 -3.71 1.83 3.19
CA MET A 27 -3.30 2.88 4.11
C MET A 27 -2.76 2.21 5.36
N ILE A 28 -1.49 2.44 5.66
CA ILE A 28 -0.81 1.80 6.79
C ILE A 28 -0.36 2.87 7.77
N ARG A 29 -0.79 2.73 9.02
CA ARG A 29 -0.40 3.64 10.09
C ARG A 29 0.51 2.93 11.08
N PHE A 30 1.66 3.55 11.34
CA PHE A 30 2.57 3.12 12.39
C PHE A 30 2.36 3.99 13.62
N LYS A 31 1.64 3.49 14.61
CA LYS A 31 1.31 4.26 15.81
C LYS A 31 2.54 4.70 16.60
N SER A 32 3.52 3.83 16.71
CA SER A 32 4.75 4.13 17.47
C SER A 32 5.58 5.23 16.83
N LEU A 33 5.51 5.38 15.51
CA LEU A 33 6.24 6.39 14.76
C LEU A 33 5.37 7.59 14.39
N ASP A 34 4.07 7.46 14.61
CA ASP A 34 3.06 8.45 14.20
C ASP A 34 3.20 8.82 12.72
N GLU A 35 3.39 7.80 11.89
CA GLU A 35 3.53 7.95 10.45
C GLU A 35 2.46 7.15 9.72
N VAL A 36 1.99 7.70 8.58
CA VAL A 36 1.00 7.05 7.71
C VAL A 36 1.60 6.94 6.32
N TYR A 37 1.40 5.78 5.71
CA TYR A 37 1.89 5.49 4.37
C TYR A 37 0.78 4.92 3.49
N LEU A 38 0.79 5.29 2.22
CA LEU A 38 -0.05 4.68 1.19
C LEU A 38 0.81 3.68 0.43
N LEU A 39 0.46 2.40 0.50
CA LEU A 39 1.18 1.33 -0.20
C LEU A 39 0.36 0.85 -1.38
N PRO A 40 0.84 1.04 -2.63
CA PRO A 40 0.12 0.55 -3.81
C PRO A 40 0.02 -0.96 -3.82
N TYR A 41 -1.09 -1.49 -4.32
CA TYR A 41 -1.27 -2.93 -4.43
C TYR A 41 -0.16 -3.59 -5.26
N SER A 42 0.29 -2.93 -6.31
CA SER A 42 1.37 -3.44 -7.17
C SER A 42 2.66 -3.69 -6.39
N LYS A 43 2.90 -2.94 -5.31
CA LYS A 43 4.04 -3.14 -4.42
C LYS A 43 3.71 -4.11 -3.28
N PHE A 44 2.47 -4.12 -2.81
CA PHE A 44 2.02 -5.00 -1.75
C PHE A 44 2.02 -6.47 -2.16
N GLU A 45 1.70 -6.77 -3.40
CA GLU A 45 1.55 -8.14 -3.91
C GLU A 45 2.75 -9.03 -3.61
N LYS A 46 3.96 -8.53 -3.79
CA LYS A 46 5.18 -9.32 -3.53
C LYS A 46 5.34 -9.67 -2.05
N TYR A 47 4.92 -8.77 -1.15
CA TYR A 47 4.98 -9.03 0.29
C TYR A 47 3.93 -10.04 0.71
N TRP A 48 2.76 -9.99 0.09
CA TRP A 48 1.72 -10.97 0.32
C TRP A 48 2.15 -12.36 -0.12
N GLN A 49 2.82 -12.48 -1.26
CA GLN A 49 3.36 -13.75 -1.75
C GLN A 49 4.39 -14.32 -0.77
N ARG A 50 5.26 -13.49 -0.20
CA ARG A 50 6.21 -13.92 0.83
C ARG A 50 5.48 -14.48 2.06
N TYR A 51 4.37 -13.84 2.43
CA TYR A 51 3.57 -14.28 3.57
C TYR A 51 2.90 -15.64 3.31
N ILE A 52 2.29 -15.80 2.15
CA ILE A 52 1.64 -17.07 1.76
C ILE A 52 2.65 -18.20 1.72
N ASN A 53 3.85 -17.95 1.26
CA ASN A 53 4.91 -18.94 1.15
C ASN A 53 5.69 -19.15 2.45
N ASN A 54 5.23 -18.56 3.55
CA ASN A 54 5.86 -18.67 4.87
C ASN A 54 7.30 -18.14 4.93
N ILE A 55 7.65 -17.22 4.03
CA ILE A 55 8.99 -16.64 3.99
C ILE A 55 9.10 -15.51 5.02
N LYS A 56 8.08 -14.64 5.06
CA LYS A 56 8.07 -13.51 5.99
C LYS A 56 6.63 -13.11 6.31
N LYS A 57 6.36 -12.85 7.60
CA LYS A 57 5.00 -12.59 8.10
C LYS A 57 4.66 -11.11 8.25
N SER A 58 5.60 -10.23 7.97
CA SER A 58 5.40 -8.79 8.15
C SER A 58 6.14 -7.99 7.11
N ILE A 59 5.74 -6.71 6.97
CA ILE A 59 6.44 -5.75 6.14
C ILE A 59 7.13 -4.76 7.07
N THR A 60 8.42 -4.54 6.88
CA THR A 60 9.17 -3.59 7.72
C THR A 60 8.84 -2.15 7.34
N VAL A 61 9.07 -1.24 8.29
CA VAL A 61 8.89 0.20 8.04
C VAL A 61 9.75 0.65 6.86
N GLU A 62 10.99 0.16 6.79
CA GLU A 62 11.90 0.53 5.71
C GLU A 62 11.39 0.09 4.34
N GLU A 63 10.82 -1.11 4.26
CA GLU A 63 10.23 -1.62 3.03
C GLU A 63 9.04 -0.75 2.60
N ILE A 64 8.22 -0.34 3.55
CA ILE A 64 7.06 0.51 3.27
C ILE A 64 7.51 1.91 2.85
N ARG A 65 8.53 2.46 3.51
CA ARG A 65 9.08 3.76 3.13
C ARG A 65 9.65 3.76 1.71
N LYS A 66 10.26 2.66 1.32
CA LYS A 66 10.85 2.51 -0.01
C LYS A 66 9.79 2.37 -1.11
N ASN A 67 8.72 1.65 -0.82
CA ASN A 67 7.72 1.28 -1.83
C ASN A 67 6.42 2.06 -1.74
N GLY A 68 6.16 2.74 -0.64
CA GLY A 68 4.93 3.49 -0.42
C GLY A 68 5.13 4.99 -0.50
N TYR A 69 4.03 5.71 -0.31
CA TYR A 69 4.04 7.17 -0.29
C TYR A 69 3.76 7.65 1.13
N HIS A 70 4.66 8.47 1.68
CA HIS A 70 4.48 9.05 2.99
C HIS A 70 3.38 10.11 2.95
N ILE A 71 2.43 10.02 3.87
CA ILE A 71 1.35 11.00 3.99
C ILE A 71 1.66 11.86 5.22
N PRO A 72 2.05 13.14 5.03
CA PRO A 72 2.41 14.00 6.16
C PRO A 72 1.23 14.25 7.09
N TYR A 73 1.50 14.22 8.39
CA TYR A 73 0.53 14.59 9.42
C TYR A 73 0.49 16.10 9.49
N GLN A 74 -0.37 16.71 8.69
CA GLN A 74 -0.49 18.15 8.65
C GLN A 74 -1.94 18.57 8.81
N TYR A 75 -2.14 19.88 8.76
CA TYR A 75 -3.40 20.55 9.00
C TYR A 75 -4.59 20.03 8.18
N GLN A 76 -4.32 19.47 6.99
CA GLN A 76 -5.35 18.93 6.12
C GLN A 76 -4.95 17.54 5.63
N PRO A 77 -5.10 16.51 6.47
CA PRO A 77 -4.68 15.15 6.10
C PRO A 77 -5.41 14.61 4.88
N ARG A 78 -6.65 15.07 4.64
CA ARG A 78 -7.41 14.65 3.46
C ARG A 78 -6.77 15.14 2.15
N LEU A 79 -6.26 16.37 2.13
CA LEU A 79 -5.58 16.91 0.95
C LEU A 79 -4.25 16.18 0.70
N ASN A 80 -3.54 15.87 1.77
CA ASN A 80 -2.29 15.12 1.67
C ASN A 80 -2.52 13.72 1.12
N TYR A 81 -3.59 13.08 1.55
CA TYR A 81 -4.01 11.78 1.04
C TYR A 81 -4.32 11.85 -0.46
N LEU A 82 -5.05 12.86 -0.90
CA LEU A 82 -5.40 13.03 -2.31
C LEU A 82 -4.16 13.27 -3.17
N LYS A 83 -3.18 14.02 -2.67
CA LYS A 83 -1.92 14.24 -3.37
C LYS A 83 -1.17 12.91 -3.58
N ALA A 84 -1.16 12.05 -2.57
CA ALA A 84 -0.52 10.74 -2.68
C ALA A 84 -1.22 9.86 -3.71
N VAL A 85 -2.55 9.89 -3.75
CA VAL A 85 -3.34 9.14 -4.73
C VAL A 85 -3.06 9.64 -6.13
N ASP A 86 -3.00 10.96 -6.34
CA ASP A 86 -2.68 11.54 -7.64
C ASP A 86 -1.30 11.10 -8.13
N LYS A 87 -0.32 11.09 -7.25
CA LYS A 87 1.02 10.61 -7.59
C LYS A 87 1.01 9.14 -7.96
N LEU A 88 0.26 8.32 -7.22
CA LEU A 88 0.10 6.91 -7.53
C LEU A 88 -0.52 6.70 -8.90
N ILE A 89 -1.55 7.45 -9.24
CA ILE A 89 -2.21 7.37 -10.54
C ILE A 89 -1.24 7.67 -11.68
N LEU A 90 -0.42 8.71 -11.53
CA LEU A 90 0.58 9.05 -12.54
C LEU A 90 1.62 7.94 -12.70
N ASP A 91 2.15 7.42 -11.59
CA ASP A 91 3.16 6.38 -11.61
C ASP A 91 2.63 5.10 -12.26
N GLU A 92 1.40 4.69 -11.93
CA GLU A 92 0.81 3.49 -12.53
C GLU A 92 0.41 3.68 -13.99
N SER A 93 0.02 4.87 -14.39
CA SER A 93 -0.27 5.17 -15.79
C SER A 93 0.97 5.03 -16.65
N GLU A 94 2.13 5.46 -16.17
CA GLU A 94 3.40 5.30 -16.86
C GLU A 94 3.78 3.83 -16.99
N ASP A 95 3.60 3.06 -15.90
CA ASP A 95 3.96 1.64 -15.87
C ASP A 95 3.07 0.78 -16.76
N ARG A 96 1.85 1.23 -17.04
CA ARG A 96 0.88 0.45 -17.82
C ARG A 96 0.86 0.79 -19.32
N VAL A 97 1.65 1.74 -19.74
CA VAL A 97 1.82 2.08 -21.15
C VAL A 97 2.80 1.10 -21.86
#